data_dfc8fb7c119d99a083469118bf5bd829
#
_entry.id   dfc8fb7c119d99a083469118bf5bd829
#
_cell.length_a   1.000
_cell.length_b   1.000
_cell.length_c   1.000
_cell.angle_alpha   90.00
_cell.angle_beta   90.00
_cell.angle_gamma   90.00
#
_symmetry.space_group_name_H-M   'P 1'
#
loop_
_entity.id
_entity.type
_entity.pdbx_description
1 polymer ?
#
loop_
_entity_poly.entity_id
_entity_poly.type
_entity_poly.pdbx_seq_one_letter_code
_entity_poly.pdbx_strand_id
1 'polypeptide(L)'
;FDHIIGIIGDAGAGKSLLIKGMFPGIDLTNDDEGVNIRPLPLLHEDLTDPFSPHTYHLDIRFESAFTQMHVLADTILDAANHGKQVIVEHFDLIYPMLHRNADLLVGIGEEIIITRPNMFGPLPENIANIVHKSVKYRKMAHTLEDLCVYYMGDGFAQDGPRSDVRHGFVLEFEEKPDVDLYELEKKVKDAVKQDLSVSYYDENHVQIGEMVLECLGPRMHVSSTGKIEDFTLVKDYPIDPRTGYYMLVGLIGKHRSEDLSDFNRIDVKRQLS
;
A
#
# COMPACT_ATOMS: atom_id res chain seq x y z
N PHE A 1 0.50 -5.70 -25.55
CA PHE A 1 1.12 -6.25 -24.34
C PHE A 1 1.93 -5.15 -23.67
N ASP A 2 1.88 -5.10 -22.32
CA ASP A 2 2.66 -4.15 -21.54
C ASP A 2 4.05 -4.75 -21.34
N HIS A 3 5.08 -4.11 -21.89
CA HIS A 3 6.47 -4.56 -21.74
C HIS A 3 7.14 -3.99 -20.50
N ILE A 4 6.80 -2.76 -20.12
CA ILE A 4 7.30 -2.13 -18.91
C ILE A 4 6.13 -1.85 -17.97
N ILE A 5 6.14 -2.49 -16.80
CA ILE A 5 5.17 -2.25 -15.73
C ILE A 5 5.90 -1.57 -14.58
N GLY A 6 5.60 -0.30 -14.36
CA GLY A 6 6.19 0.49 -13.29
C GLY A 6 5.34 0.43 -12.02
N ILE A 7 5.97 0.17 -10.88
CA ILE A 7 5.31 0.15 -9.56
C ILE A 7 5.97 1.18 -8.66
N ILE A 8 5.15 2.02 -8.04
CA ILE A 8 5.57 3.11 -7.15
C ILE A 8 4.86 2.93 -5.81
N GLY A 9 5.60 2.99 -4.72
CA GLY A 9 5.05 2.89 -3.36
C GLY A 9 6.12 2.73 -2.30
N ASP A 10 5.79 3.04 -1.05
CA ASP A 10 6.70 2.91 0.10
C ASP A 10 7.04 1.44 0.40
N ALA A 11 8.10 1.25 1.20
CA ALA A 11 8.38 -0.05 1.82
C ALA A 11 7.17 -0.49 2.66
N GLY A 12 6.79 -1.77 2.58
CA GLY A 12 5.61 -2.31 3.28
C GLY A 12 4.26 -1.93 2.67
N ALA A 13 4.22 -1.19 1.53
CA ALA A 13 2.96 -0.84 0.88
C ALA A 13 2.22 -2.02 0.21
N GLY A 14 2.82 -3.22 0.18
CA GLY A 14 2.23 -4.40 -0.43
C GLY A 14 2.61 -4.60 -1.90
N LYS A 15 3.67 -3.96 -2.40
CA LYS A 15 4.14 -4.10 -3.78
C LYS A 15 4.40 -5.55 -4.17
N SER A 16 5.21 -6.26 -3.39
CA SER A 16 5.58 -7.66 -3.65
C SER A 16 4.36 -8.59 -3.63
N LEU A 17 3.40 -8.35 -2.72
CA LEU A 17 2.14 -9.10 -2.69
C LEU A 17 1.31 -8.87 -3.97
N LEU A 18 1.23 -7.62 -4.41
CA LEU A 18 0.54 -7.28 -5.66
C LEU A 18 1.21 -7.97 -6.86
N ILE A 19 2.54 -7.94 -6.93
CA ILE A 19 3.30 -8.57 -8.02
C ILE A 19 3.08 -10.09 -8.03
N LYS A 20 3.23 -10.77 -6.88
CA LYS A 20 2.98 -12.21 -6.75
C LYS A 20 1.54 -12.57 -7.12
N GLY A 21 0.56 -11.73 -6.79
CA GLY A 21 -0.84 -11.90 -7.18
C GLY A 21 -1.11 -11.73 -8.67
N MET A 22 -0.46 -10.76 -9.32
CA MET A 22 -0.60 -10.49 -10.76
C MET A 22 0.19 -11.49 -11.63
N PHE A 23 1.32 -11.97 -11.13
CA PHE A 23 2.26 -12.84 -11.85
C PHE A 23 2.63 -14.06 -10.98
N PRO A 24 1.72 -15.03 -10.81
CA PRO A 24 2.00 -16.22 -10.02
C PRO A 24 3.22 -16.98 -10.57
N GLY A 25 4.19 -17.27 -9.68
CA GLY A 25 5.42 -17.97 -10.04
C GLY A 25 6.57 -17.08 -10.53
N ILE A 26 6.43 -15.75 -10.45
CA ILE A 26 7.57 -14.86 -10.69
C ILE A 26 8.54 -14.88 -9.51
N ASP A 27 9.84 -14.96 -9.80
CA ASP A 27 10.88 -14.81 -8.80
C ASP A 27 11.16 -13.32 -8.57
N LEU A 28 11.01 -12.87 -7.33
CA LEU A 28 11.34 -11.49 -6.94
C LEU A 28 12.84 -11.39 -6.66
N THR A 29 13.49 -10.35 -7.18
CA THR A 29 14.95 -10.14 -7.02
C THR A 29 15.35 -9.69 -5.62
N ASN A 30 14.40 -9.27 -4.82
CA ASN A 30 14.58 -8.77 -3.45
C ASN A 30 13.69 -9.49 -2.43
N ASP A 31 13.40 -10.78 -2.62
CA ASP A 31 12.53 -11.51 -1.71
C ASP A 31 13.18 -11.60 -0.33
N ASP A 32 12.50 -11.07 0.70
CA ASP A 32 12.96 -11.11 2.09
C ASP A 32 13.03 -12.56 2.63
N GLU A 33 12.35 -13.50 1.98
CA GLU A 33 12.38 -14.94 2.28
C GLU A 33 13.66 -15.67 1.77
N GLY A 34 14.62 -14.94 1.22
CA GLY A 34 15.99 -15.43 1.26
C GLY A 34 16.66 -15.84 -0.04
N VAL A 35 16.10 -15.59 -1.23
CA VAL A 35 16.81 -15.90 -2.48
C VAL A 35 17.14 -14.62 -3.24
N ASN A 36 18.27 -14.00 -2.87
CA ASN A 36 18.90 -13.03 -3.75
C ASN A 36 19.46 -13.76 -4.98
N ILE A 37 18.73 -13.75 -6.08
CA ILE A 37 19.23 -14.32 -7.34
C ILE A 37 20.33 -13.40 -7.85
N ARG A 38 21.59 -13.88 -7.74
CA ARG A 38 22.76 -13.15 -8.23
C ARG A 38 23.62 -14.08 -9.10
N PRO A 39 24.15 -13.61 -10.22
CA PRO A 39 23.94 -12.28 -10.84
C PRO A 39 22.48 -12.08 -11.30
N LEU A 40 22.04 -10.81 -11.43
CA LEU A 40 20.69 -10.47 -11.89
C LEU A 40 20.43 -11.12 -13.24
N PRO A 41 19.43 -12.02 -13.37
CA PRO A 41 19.20 -12.80 -14.58
C PRO A 41 19.10 -11.93 -15.83
N LEU A 42 18.33 -10.83 -15.75
CA LEU A 42 18.12 -9.91 -16.85
C LEU A 42 19.42 -9.32 -17.47
N LEU A 43 20.53 -9.25 -16.69
CA LEU A 43 21.81 -8.73 -17.17
C LEU A 43 22.66 -9.77 -17.92
N HIS A 44 22.37 -11.05 -17.78
CA HIS A 44 23.23 -12.14 -18.22
C HIS A 44 22.53 -13.16 -19.14
N GLU A 45 21.23 -13.09 -19.26
CA GLU A 45 20.47 -14.02 -20.12
C GLU A 45 20.51 -13.58 -21.59
N ASP A 46 20.52 -14.55 -22.47
CA ASP A 46 20.26 -14.32 -23.89
C ASP A 46 18.76 -14.09 -24.10
N LEU A 47 18.38 -12.82 -24.23
CA LEU A 47 16.99 -12.42 -24.44
C LEU A 47 16.37 -12.94 -25.75
N THR A 48 17.21 -13.40 -26.68
CA THR A 48 16.77 -14.00 -27.95
C THR A 48 16.46 -15.47 -27.82
N ASP A 49 16.90 -16.13 -26.72
CA ASP A 49 16.58 -17.53 -26.46
C ASP A 49 15.05 -17.69 -26.22
N PRO A 50 14.35 -18.51 -27.01
CA PRO A 50 12.93 -18.76 -26.81
C PRO A 50 12.60 -19.44 -25.46
N PHE A 51 13.57 -20.03 -24.78
CA PHE A 51 13.42 -20.63 -23.46
C PHE A 51 13.74 -19.67 -22.30
N SER A 52 14.24 -18.46 -22.57
CA SER A 52 14.46 -17.47 -21.54
C SER A 52 13.12 -16.99 -20.94
N PRO A 53 13.07 -16.60 -19.65
CA PRO A 53 11.85 -16.10 -19.03
C PRO A 53 11.18 -15.00 -19.87
N HIS A 54 9.86 -14.98 -19.87
CA HIS A 54 9.10 -13.95 -20.57
C HIS A 54 8.95 -12.69 -19.70
N THR A 55 8.94 -12.83 -18.38
CA THR A 55 8.70 -11.78 -17.40
C THR A 55 9.82 -11.73 -16.36
N TYR A 56 10.34 -10.54 -16.12
CA TYR A 56 11.40 -10.28 -15.17
C TYR A 56 10.93 -9.27 -14.11
N HIS A 57 11.49 -9.36 -12.92
CA HIS A 57 11.28 -8.41 -11.84
C HIS A 57 12.56 -7.69 -11.48
N LEU A 58 12.48 -6.38 -11.25
CA LEU A 58 13.56 -5.54 -10.72
C LEU A 58 13.05 -4.60 -9.63
N ASP A 59 13.71 -4.61 -8.48
CA ASP A 59 13.60 -3.53 -7.50
C ASP A 59 14.77 -2.55 -7.71
N ILE A 60 14.47 -1.36 -8.22
CA ILE A 60 15.50 -0.36 -8.54
C ILE A 60 16.25 0.12 -7.30
N ARG A 61 15.56 0.27 -6.16
CA ARG A 61 16.21 0.69 -4.92
C ARG A 61 17.25 -0.33 -4.45
N PHE A 62 16.90 -1.62 -4.56
CA PHE A 62 17.81 -2.70 -4.23
C PHE A 62 18.93 -2.86 -5.26
N GLU A 63 18.60 -2.90 -6.55
CA GLU A 63 19.55 -3.14 -7.63
C GLU A 63 20.58 -2.01 -7.79
N SER A 64 20.20 -0.76 -7.48
CA SER A 64 21.12 0.38 -7.53
C SER A 64 22.30 0.29 -6.56
N ALA A 65 22.23 -0.58 -5.56
CA ALA A 65 23.37 -0.87 -4.68
C ALA A 65 24.47 -1.71 -5.36
N PHE A 66 24.16 -2.39 -6.46
CA PHE A 66 25.07 -3.33 -7.14
C PHE A 66 25.38 -2.95 -8.58
N THR A 67 24.45 -2.24 -9.23
CA THR A 67 24.50 -1.94 -10.67
C THR A 67 24.21 -0.46 -10.90
N GLN A 68 24.95 0.16 -11.82
CA GLN A 68 24.75 1.58 -12.14
C GLN A 68 23.38 1.80 -12.83
N MET A 69 22.73 2.89 -12.50
CA MET A 69 21.36 3.21 -12.96
C MET A 69 21.22 3.21 -14.49
N HIS A 70 22.22 3.72 -15.24
CA HIS A 70 22.15 3.70 -16.70
C HIS A 70 22.21 2.27 -17.27
N VAL A 71 22.97 1.37 -16.65
CA VAL A 71 23.04 -0.05 -17.06
C VAL A 71 21.69 -0.71 -16.82
N LEU A 72 21.05 -0.46 -15.68
CA LEU A 72 19.69 -0.95 -15.41
C LEU A 72 18.70 -0.41 -16.43
N ALA A 73 18.76 0.88 -16.77
CA ALA A 73 17.88 1.50 -17.75
C ALA A 73 18.06 0.87 -19.15
N ASP A 74 19.30 0.73 -19.62
CA ASP A 74 19.60 0.11 -20.92
C ASP A 74 19.09 -1.34 -20.97
N THR A 75 19.28 -2.09 -19.88
CA THR A 75 18.84 -3.49 -19.79
C THR A 75 17.30 -3.60 -19.81
N ILE A 76 16.57 -2.71 -19.12
CA ILE A 76 15.11 -2.67 -19.14
C ILE A 76 14.61 -2.39 -20.57
N LEU A 77 15.23 -1.41 -21.25
CA LEU A 77 14.85 -1.05 -22.62
C LEU A 77 15.15 -2.17 -23.61
N ASP A 78 16.30 -2.83 -23.45
CA ASP A 78 16.70 -3.95 -24.30
C ASP A 78 15.73 -5.12 -24.15
N ALA A 79 15.38 -5.51 -22.93
CA ALA A 79 14.39 -6.55 -22.67
C ALA A 79 13.02 -6.22 -23.28
N ALA A 80 12.54 -4.98 -23.08
CA ALA A 80 11.28 -4.53 -23.66
C ALA A 80 11.29 -4.56 -25.20
N ASN A 81 12.43 -4.22 -25.84
CA ASN A 81 12.61 -4.26 -27.28
C ASN A 81 12.64 -5.71 -27.84
N HIS A 82 13.09 -6.68 -27.02
CA HIS A 82 13.01 -8.13 -27.35
C HIS A 82 11.65 -8.76 -27.02
N GLY A 83 10.65 -7.95 -26.69
CA GLY A 83 9.29 -8.43 -26.40
C GLY A 83 9.13 -9.07 -25.03
N LYS A 84 10.10 -8.93 -24.14
CA LYS A 84 10.01 -9.37 -22.75
C LYS A 84 9.20 -8.37 -21.93
N GLN A 85 8.68 -8.82 -20.79
CA GLN A 85 7.98 -7.99 -19.82
C GLN A 85 8.89 -7.76 -18.62
N VAL A 86 8.99 -6.51 -18.18
CA VAL A 86 9.79 -6.14 -17.01
C VAL A 86 8.91 -5.41 -16.01
N ILE A 87 8.82 -5.95 -14.80
CA ILE A 87 8.13 -5.34 -13.67
C ILE A 87 9.19 -4.61 -12.85
N VAL A 88 9.03 -3.30 -12.71
CA VAL A 88 10.03 -2.41 -12.14
C VAL A 88 9.47 -1.73 -10.90
N GLU A 89 9.91 -2.15 -9.70
CA GLU A 89 9.60 -1.45 -8.45
C GLU A 89 10.44 -0.18 -8.32
N HIS A 90 9.88 0.84 -7.67
CA HIS A 90 10.47 2.18 -7.55
C HIS A 90 10.76 2.81 -8.92
N PHE A 91 9.80 2.69 -9.83
CA PHE A 91 9.93 3.13 -11.22
C PHE A 91 10.25 4.62 -11.35
N ASP A 92 9.79 5.43 -10.43
CA ASP A 92 10.09 6.87 -10.34
C ASP A 92 11.60 7.17 -10.25
N LEU A 93 12.39 6.26 -9.66
CA LEU A 93 13.84 6.43 -9.54
C LEU A 93 14.57 6.18 -10.85
N ILE A 94 14.13 5.24 -11.68
CA ILE A 94 14.80 4.88 -12.94
C ILE A 94 14.27 5.69 -14.13
N TYR A 95 13.08 6.21 -14.06
CA TYR A 95 12.43 6.95 -15.14
C TYR A 95 13.30 8.04 -15.76
N PRO A 96 14.06 8.88 -15.00
CA PRO A 96 14.90 9.90 -15.57
C PRO A 96 16.00 9.35 -16.50
N MET A 97 16.42 8.09 -16.33
CA MET A 97 17.42 7.44 -17.17
C MET A 97 16.79 6.71 -18.36
N LEU A 98 15.57 6.18 -18.19
CA LEU A 98 14.85 5.49 -19.27
C LEU A 98 14.38 6.43 -20.38
N HIS A 99 14.06 7.68 -20.06
CA HIS A 99 13.43 8.63 -20.98
C HIS A 99 12.16 8.06 -21.69
N ARG A 100 11.62 6.99 -21.15
CA ARG A 100 10.40 6.30 -21.60
C ARG A 100 9.54 5.97 -20.38
N ASN A 101 8.23 6.28 -20.48
CA ASN A 101 7.31 5.92 -19.40
C ASN A 101 6.97 4.41 -19.45
N ALA A 102 6.44 3.90 -18.35
CA ALA A 102 5.90 2.55 -18.31
C ALA A 102 4.66 2.44 -19.21
N ASP A 103 4.40 1.25 -19.74
CA ASP A 103 3.17 0.95 -20.48
C ASP A 103 1.97 0.86 -19.52
N LEU A 104 2.23 0.39 -18.30
CA LEU A 104 1.31 0.37 -17.17
C LEU A 104 2.03 0.91 -15.93
N LEU A 105 1.45 1.88 -15.26
CA LEU A 105 1.99 2.47 -14.03
C LEU A 105 1.02 2.25 -12.88
N VAL A 106 1.52 1.68 -11.80
CA VAL A 106 0.77 1.37 -10.58
C VAL A 106 1.37 2.12 -9.41
N GLY A 107 0.59 2.98 -8.79
CA GLY A 107 0.95 3.68 -7.55
C GLY A 107 0.21 3.08 -6.36
N ILE A 108 0.92 2.76 -5.28
CA ILE A 108 0.35 2.18 -4.06
C ILE A 108 0.59 3.15 -2.89
N GLY A 109 -0.45 3.84 -2.51
CA GLY A 109 -0.50 4.75 -1.36
C GLY A 109 -1.61 4.36 -0.41
N GLU A 110 -2.43 5.32 -0.01
CA GLU A 110 -3.71 5.07 0.65
C GLU A 110 -4.69 4.36 -0.31
N GLU A 111 -4.65 4.75 -1.57
CA GLU A 111 -5.40 4.13 -2.67
C GLU A 111 -4.42 3.56 -3.70
N ILE A 112 -4.88 2.58 -4.48
CA ILE A 112 -4.12 2.06 -5.62
C ILE A 112 -4.51 2.86 -6.86
N ILE A 113 -3.52 3.49 -7.49
CA ILE A 113 -3.68 4.25 -8.72
C ILE A 113 -3.14 3.40 -9.87
N ILE A 114 -3.99 3.08 -10.83
CA ILE A 114 -3.58 2.34 -12.03
C ILE A 114 -3.80 3.25 -13.24
N THR A 115 -2.76 3.44 -14.04
CA THR A 115 -2.84 4.28 -15.24
C THR A 115 -1.98 3.73 -16.38
N ARG A 116 -2.41 4.03 -17.62
CA ARG A 116 -1.61 3.85 -18.83
C ARG A 116 -1.14 5.21 -19.30
N PRO A 117 0.06 5.62 -18.93
CA PRO A 117 0.56 6.95 -19.28
C PRO A 117 0.81 7.06 -20.80
N ASN A 118 0.74 8.27 -21.30
CA ASN A 118 1.09 8.62 -22.67
C ASN A 118 2.12 9.77 -22.68
N MET A 119 2.38 10.37 -23.83
CA MET A 119 3.35 11.47 -23.93
C MET A 119 2.96 12.73 -23.11
N PHE A 120 1.71 12.86 -22.70
CA PHE A 120 1.23 13.97 -21.86
C PHE A 120 1.13 13.63 -20.37
N GLY A 121 1.53 12.41 -19.99
CA GLY A 121 1.50 11.93 -18.61
C GLY A 121 0.39 10.91 -18.31
N PRO A 122 0.15 10.62 -17.02
CA PRO A 122 0.88 11.17 -15.89
C PRO A 122 2.35 10.73 -15.85
N LEU A 123 3.23 11.61 -15.36
CA LEU A 123 4.63 11.25 -15.10
C LEU A 123 4.75 10.40 -13.82
N PRO A 124 5.74 9.51 -13.72
CA PRO A 124 5.98 8.73 -12.50
C PRO A 124 6.11 9.59 -11.25
N GLU A 125 6.74 10.76 -11.33
CA GLU A 125 6.84 11.70 -10.23
C GLU A 125 5.46 12.20 -9.75
N ASN A 126 4.50 12.41 -10.64
CA ASN A 126 3.15 12.83 -10.25
C ASN A 126 2.48 11.75 -9.40
N ILE A 127 2.60 10.47 -9.82
CA ILE A 127 2.07 9.34 -9.06
C ILE A 127 2.80 9.19 -7.74
N ALA A 128 4.15 9.25 -7.73
CA ALA A 128 4.96 9.19 -6.52
C ALA A 128 4.53 10.25 -5.49
N ASN A 129 4.34 11.49 -5.94
CA ASN A 129 3.88 12.58 -5.07
C ASN A 129 2.51 12.31 -4.43
N ILE A 130 1.57 11.70 -5.18
CA ILE A 130 0.25 11.36 -4.65
C ILE A 130 0.37 10.25 -3.60
N VAL A 131 1.02 9.13 -3.95
CA VAL A 131 1.10 7.96 -3.07
C VAL A 131 1.89 8.24 -1.79
N HIS A 132 3.03 8.94 -1.88
CA HIS A 132 3.84 9.28 -0.70
C HIS A 132 3.15 10.29 0.23
N LYS A 133 2.34 11.21 -0.32
CA LYS A 133 1.56 12.13 0.52
C LYS A 133 0.37 11.45 1.19
N SER A 134 -0.25 10.48 0.54
CA SER A 134 -1.45 9.80 1.04
C SER A 134 -1.14 8.67 2.02
N VAL A 135 0.02 8.02 1.90
CA VAL A 135 0.40 6.85 2.70
C VAL A 135 0.37 7.11 4.22
N LYS A 136 0.55 8.36 4.65
CA LYS A 136 0.43 8.74 6.05
C LYS A 136 -0.97 8.42 6.63
N TYR A 137 -2.03 8.64 5.84
CA TYR A 137 -3.39 8.35 6.28
C TYR A 137 -3.64 6.86 6.41
N ARG A 138 -3.09 6.05 5.48
CA ARG A 138 -3.12 4.60 5.58
C ARG A 138 -2.42 4.09 6.85
N LYS A 139 -1.23 4.63 7.17
CA LYS A 139 -0.52 4.30 8.42
C LYS A 139 -1.33 4.63 9.66
N MET A 140 -2.00 5.79 9.67
CA MET A 140 -2.88 6.19 10.77
C MET A 140 -4.11 5.26 10.85
N ALA A 141 -4.72 4.93 9.70
CA ALA A 141 -5.90 4.06 9.62
C ALA A 141 -5.60 2.69 10.21
N HIS A 142 -4.54 2.02 9.77
CA HIS A 142 -4.17 0.69 10.28
C HIS A 142 -3.89 0.70 11.79
N THR A 143 -3.20 1.74 12.30
CA THR A 143 -2.93 1.84 13.74
C THR A 143 -4.21 2.07 14.55
N LEU A 144 -5.13 2.89 14.04
CA LEU A 144 -6.41 3.17 14.69
C LEU A 144 -7.35 1.98 14.64
N GLU A 145 -7.35 1.26 13.54
CA GLU A 145 -8.11 0.03 13.36
C GLU A 145 -7.72 -1.00 14.42
N ASP A 146 -6.40 -1.27 14.57
CA ASP A 146 -5.90 -2.22 15.55
C ASP A 146 -6.21 -1.76 16.99
N LEU A 147 -6.10 -0.47 17.30
CA LEU A 147 -6.51 0.07 18.58
C LEU A 147 -8.03 -0.09 18.83
N CYS A 148 -8.87 0.12 17.82
CA CYS A 148 -10.31 -0.09 17.95
C CYS A 148 -10.61 -1.56 18.25
N VAL A 149 -10.06 -2.50 17.49
CA VAL A 149 -10.23 -3.93 17.72
C VAL A 149 -9.79 -4.32 19.13
N TYR A 150 -8.65 -3.85 19.60
CA TYR A 150 -8.14 -4.10 20.94
C TYR A 150 -9.12 -3.63 22.03
N TYR A 151 -9.63 -2.39 21.92
CA TYR A 151 -10.53 -1.84 22.93
C TYR A 151 -11.96 -2.37 22.83
N MET A 152 -12.35 -2.99 21.71
CA MET A 152 -13.59 -3.72 21.58
C MET A 152 -13.57 -5.06 22.33
N GLY A 153 -12.35 -5.67 22.49
CA GLY A 153 -12.14 -6.92 23.26
C GLY A 153 -12.09 -8.19 22.42
N ASP A 154 -11.81 -9.31 23.10
CA ASP A 154 -11.47 -10.62 22.50
C ASP A 154 -12.61 -11.23 21.65
N GLY A 155 -13.65 -10.77 21.34
CA GLY A 155 -14.70 -11.31 20.44
C GLY A 155 -14.69 -10.73 19.04
N PHE A 156 -13.92 -9.66 18.81
CA PHE A 156 -13.99 -8.87 17.58
C PHE A 156 -12.73 -8.94 16.71
N ALA A 157 -11.70 -9.66 17.18
CA ALA A 157 -10.36 -9.63 16.59
C ALA A 157 -10.22 -10.34 15.24
N GLN A 158 -11.11 -11.27 14.87
CA GLN A 158 -10.77 -12.25 13.82
C GLN A 158 -11.76 -12.42 12.66
N ASP A 159 -13.03 -12.00 12.76
CA ASP A 159 -14.04 -12.59 11.90
C ASP A 159 -14.67 -11.68 10.82
N GLY A 160 -14.27 -10.43 10.70
CA GLY A 160 -14.87 -9.51 9.72
C GLY A 160 -13.91 -9.04 8.63
N PRO A 161 -14.40 -8.83 7.41
CA PRO A 161 -13.65 -8.11 6.39
C PRO A 161 -13.23 -6.74 6.92
N ARG A 162 -12.02 -6.34 6.55
CA ARG A 162 -11.47 -5.02 6.87
C ARG A 162 -11.19 -4.31 5.55
N SER A 163 -11.59 -3.06 5.44
CA SER A 163 -11.38 -2.29 4.24
C SER A 163 -10.86 -0.90 4.55
N ASP A 164 -9.87 -0.47 3.75
CA ASP A 164 -9.40 0.89 3.75
C ASP A 164 -10.39 1.76 2.97
N VAL A 165 -10.71 2.92 3.53
CA VAL A 165 -11.41 3.98 2.84
C VAL A 165 -10.54 5.24 2.87
N ARG A 166 -10.80 6.17 1.98
CA ARG A 166 -10.03 7.41 1.93
C ARG A 166 -10.12 8.15 3.28
N HIS A 167 -8.96 8.35 3.90
CA HIS A 167 -8.82 8.97 5.22
C HIS A 167 -9.59 8.25 6.33
N GLY A 168 -9.56 6.92 6.31
CA GLY A 168 -10.23 6.13 7.32
C GLY A 168 -10.16 4.62 7.10
N PHE A 169 -10.95 3.91 7.89
CA PHE A 169 -11.07 2.46 7.82
C PHE A 169 -12.51 2.02 8.10
N VAL A 170 -12.84 0.82 7.69
CA VAL A 170 -14.12 0.15 7.95
C VAL A 170 -13.84 -1.25 8.48
N LEU A 171 -14.47 -1.58 9.61
CA LEU A 171 -14.60 -2.95 10.13
C LEU A 171 -16.01 -3.43 9.88
N GLU A 172 -16.18 -4.62 9.30
CA GLU A 172 -17.46 -5.20 8.96
C GLU A 172 -17.80 -6.35 9.90
N PHE A 173 -19.07 -6.44 10.31
CA PHE A 173 -19.58 -7.44 11.25
C PHE A 173 -20.89 -8.03 10.74
N GLU A 174 -21.08 -9.34 10.85
CA GLU A 174 -22.35 -10.01 10.52
C GLU A 174 -23.46 -9.60 11.47
N GLU A 175 -23.14 -9.43 12.75
CA GLU A 175 -24.05 -8.98 13.79
C GLU A 175 -23.64 -7.61 14.32
N LYS A 176 -24.63 -6.79 14.69
CA LYS A 176 -24.34 -5.46 15.27
C LYS A 176 -23.57 -5.60 16.57
N PRO A 177 -22.33 -5.04 16.66
CA PRO A 177 -21.55 -5.07 17.90
C PRO A 177 -22.26 -4.33 19.04
N ASP A 178 -22.30 -4.95 20.21
CA ASP A 178 -22.77 -4.29 21.45
C ASP A 178 -21.64 -3.48 22.08
N VAL A 179 -21.20 -2.43 21.39
CA VAL A 179 -20.09 -1.57 21.80
C VAL A 179 -20.55 -0.12 21.84
N ASP A 180 -20.27 0.56 22.94
CA ASP A 180 -20.48 2.01 23.04
C ASP A 180 -19.40 2.76 22.24
N LEU A 181 -19.81 3.32 21.10
CA LEU A 181 -18.92 4.03 20.17
C LEU A 181 -18.33 5.34 20.76
N TYR A 182 -18.99 5.93 21.74
CA TYR A 182 -18.46 7.13 22.44
C TYR A 182 -17.34 6.74 23.38
N GLU A 183 -17.52 5.67 24.16
CA GLU A 183 -16.49 5.15 25.06
C GLU A 183 -15.32 4.56 24.28
N LEU A 184 -15.57 3.85 23.18
CA LEU A 184 -14.51 3.32 22.30
C LEU A 184 -13.66 4.47 21.74
N GLU A 185 -14.28 5.49 21.14
CA GLU A 185 -13.58 6.65 20.61
C GLU A 185 -12.72 7.34 21.67
N LYS A 186 -13.29 7.47 22.89
CA LYS A 186 -12.58 8.09 24.01
C LYS A 186 -11.31 7.29 24.38
N LYS A 187 -11.41 5.97 24.53
CA LYS A 187 -10.27 5.11 24.84
C LYS A 187 -9.17 5.22 23.78
N VAL A 188 -9.54 5.18 22.50
CA VAL A 188 -8.60 5.33 21.39
C VAL A 188 -7.97 6.72 21.40
N LYS A 189 -8.74 7.80 21.61
CA LYS A 189 -8.21 9.16 21.72
C LYS A 189 -7.26 9.33 22.92
N ASP A 190 -7.52 8.65 24.00
CA ASP A 190 -6.64 8.68 25.17
C ASP A 190 -5.31 7.96 24.90
N ALA A 191 -5.32 6.84 24.15
CA ALA A 191 -4.10 6.17 23.65
C ALA A 191 -3.33 7.07 22.66
N VAL A 192 -4.02 7.80 21.81
CA VAL A 192 -3.40 8.79 20.89
C VAL A 192 -2.70 9.90 21.69
N LYS A 193 -3.34 10.44 22.72
CA LYS A 193 -2.75 11.49 23.57
C LYS A 193 -1.52 11.03 24.38
N GLN A 194 -1.44 9.73 24.69
CA GLN A 194 -0.31 9.16 25.41
C GLN A 194 0.95 9.04 24.56
N ASP A 195 0.87 9.25 23.26
CA ASP A 195 1.97 9.15 22.30
C ASP A 195 2.77 7.84 22.43
N LEU A 196 2.04 6.72 22.45
CA LEU A 196 2.61 5.39 22.61
C LEU A 196 3.47 5.02 21.39
N SER A 197 4.64 4.43 21.64
CA SER A 197 5.50 3.91 20.57
C SER A 197 4.81 2.79 19.81
N VAL A 198 5.00 2.73 18.49
CA VAL A 198 4.48 1.66 17.63
C VAL A 198 5.64 1.03 16.88
N SER A 199 5.78 -0.28 17.00
CA SER A 199 6.82 -1.08 16.36
C SER A 199 6.30 -2.47 16.01
N TYR A 200 6.93 -3.14 15.04
CA TYR A 200 6.65 -4.55 14.79
C TYR A 200 7.27 -5.39 15.91
N TYR A 201 6.48 -6.27 16.51
CA TYR A 201 6.94 -7.21 17.50
C TYR A 201 7.53 -8.47 16.84
N ASP A 202 6.82 -9.00 15.87
CA ASP A 202 7.24 -10.07 14.97
C ASP A 202 6.51 -9.94 13.63
N GLU A 203 6.55 -10.99 12.79
CA GLU A 203 5.94 -10.99 11.45
C GLU A 203 4.42 -10.83 11.46
N ASN A 204 3.76 -11.22 12.55
CA ASN A 204 2.30 -11.24 12.69
C ASN A 204 1.76 -10.32 13.78
N HIS A 205 2.63 -9.61 14.50
CA HIS A 205 2.21 -8.77 15.61
C HIS A 205 2.82 -7.37 15.55
N VAL A 206 2.01 -6.38 15.90
CA VAL A 206 2.43 -5.01 16.17
C VAL A 206 2.38 -4.73 17.66
N GLN A 207 3.38 -4.03 18.17
CA GLN A 207 3.42 -3.56 19.55
C GLN A 207 3.07 -2.07 19.59
N ILE A 208 2.06 -1.71 20.38
CA ILE A 208 1.64 -0.33 20.64
C ILE A 208 1.79 -0.06 22.15
N GLY A 209 2.84 0.65 22.53
CA GLY A 209 3.22 0.78 23.93
C GLY A 209 3.54 -0.60 24.55
N GLU A 210 2.74 -1.03 25.53
CA GLU A 210 2.85 -2.36 26.15
C GLU A 210 1.89 -3.40 25.54
N MET A 211 0.99 -2.99 24.65
CA MET A 211 0.01 -3.85 23.99
C MET A 211 0.67 -4.57 22.80
N VAL A 212 0.53 -5.89 22.74
CA VAL A 212 0.91 -6.71 21.58
C VAL A 212 -0.36 -7.16 20.88
N LEU A 213 -0.53 -6.77 19.63
CA LEU A 213 -1.75 -6.93 18.84
C LEU A 213 -1.46 -7.79 17.61
N GLU A 214 -2.35 -8.70 17.27
CA GLU A 214 -2.26 -9.45 16.03
C GLU A 214 -2.45 -8.52 14.83
N CYS A 215 -1.51 -8.57 13.89
CA CYS A 215 -1.50 -7.76 12.67
C CYS A 215 -1.53 -8.70 11.47
N LEU A 216 -2.71 -8.88 10.89
CA LEU A 216 -2.91 -9.77 9.75
C LEU A 216 -2.50 -9.10 8.43
N GLY A 217 -1.44 -9.63 7.82
CA GLY A 217 -0.97 -9.20 6.50
C GLY A 217 -0.01 -8.00 6.51
N PRO A 218 0.43 -7.55 5.33
CA PRO A 218 1.36 -6.43 5.20
C PRO A 218 0.64 -5.13 5.57
N ARG A 219 0.82 -4.68 6.80
CA ARG A 219 0.27 -3.43 7.31
C ARG A 219 1.36 -2.43 7.61
N MET A 220 1.04 -1.18 7.44
CA MET A 220 1.91 -0.05 7.72
C MET A 220 1.36 0.73 8.90
N HIS A 221 2.20 1.02 9.88
CA HIS A 221 1.80 1.76 11.07
C HIS A 221 2.53 3.10 11.19
N VAL A 222 1.95 4.03 11.96
CA VAL A 222 2.70 5.20 12.44
C VAL A 222 3.77 4.74 13.42
N SER A 223 4.84 5.51 13.60
CA SER A 223 5.88 5.16 14.57
C SER A 223 5.53 5.53 16.02
N SER A 224 4.48 6.33 16.22
CA SER A 224 3.86 6.59 17.52
C SER A 224 2.42 7.05 17.34
N THR A 225 1.58 6.77 18.33
CA THR A 225 0.15 7.12 18.27
C THR A 225 -0.09 8.63 18.25
N GLY A 226 0.82 9.44 18.82
CA GLY A 226 0.75 10.90 18.77
C GLY A 226 0.87 11.52 17.38
N LYS A 227 1.28 10.73 16.36
CA LYS A 227 1.28 11.15 14.95
C LYS A 227 -0.07 11.07 14.28
N ILE A 228 -1.08 10.51 14.94
CA ILE A 228 -2.43 10.39 14.42
C ILE A 228 -3.12 11.73 14.48
N GLU A 229 -3.60 12.18 13.33
CA GLU A 229 -4.34 13.44 13.19
C GLU A 229 -5.84 13.17 13.39
N ASP A 230 -6.55 14.06 14.10
CA ASP A 230 -8.02 14.13 14.24
C ASP A 230 -8.80 12.82 13.95
N PHE A 231 -8.89 11.94 14.94
CA PHE A 231 -9.66 10.71 14.85
C PHE A 231 -11.11 10.91 15.31
N THR A 232 -12.06 10.27 14.59
CA THR A 232 -13.47 10.24 14.99
C THR A 232 -14.10 8.93 14.50
N LEU A 233 -14.98 8.32 15.32
CA LEU A 233 -15.88 7.25 14.88
C LEU A 233 -17.20 7.82 14.39
N VAL A 234 -17.79 7.25 13.35
CA VAL A 234 -19.19 7.44 13.01
C VAL A 234 -20.03 6.84 14.13
N LYS A 235 -21.00 7.59 14.66
CA LYS A 235 -21.75 7.21 15.89
C LYS A 235 -22.95 6.31 15.63
N ASP A 236 -22.95 5.64 14.51
CA ASP A 236 -23.93 4.61 14.15
C ASP A 236 -23.19 3.48 13.42
N TYR A 237 -23.86 2.35 13.23
CA TYR A 237 -23.40 1.24 12.42
C TYR A 237 -24.16 1.24 11.08
N PRO A 238 -23.63 1.89 10.02
CA PRO A 238 -24.18 1.75 8.69
C PRO A 238 -24.21 0.29 8.25
N ILE A 239 -25.17 -0.06 7.40
CA ILE A 239 -25.29 -1.41 6.86
C ILE A 239 -24.86 -1.38 5.40
N ASP A 240 -23.90 -2.26 5.03
CA ASP A 240 -23.54 -2.44 3.62
C ASP A 240 -24.74 -3.05 2.87
N PRO A 241 -25.30 -2.35 1.87
CA PRO A 241 -26.47 -2.84 1.13
C PRO A 241 -26.18 -4.10 0.30
N ARG A 242 -24.92 -4.45 0.05
CA ARG A 242 -24.51 -5.64 -0.69
C ARG A 242 -24.48 -6.88 0.19
N THR A 243 -23.85 -6.77 1.36
CA THR A 243 -23.58 -7.89 2.27
C THR A 243 -24.59 -7.99 3.40
N GLY A 244 -25.23 -6.87 3.77
CA GLY A 244 -26.04 -6.75 4.96
C GLY A 244 -25.22 -6.60 6.25
N TYR A 245 -23.90 -6.47 6.17
CA TYR A 245 -23.02 -6.37 7.33
C TYR A 245 -23.07 -4.99 7.96
N TYR A 246 -22.93 -4.95 9.28
CA TYR A 246 -22.81 -3.72 10.05
C TYR A 246 -21.38 -3.19 9.96
N MET A 247 -21.23 -1.89 9.71
CA MET A 247 -19.93 -1.26 9.53
C MET A 247 -19.60 -0.36 10.72
N LEU A 248 -18.42 -0.55 11.35
CA LEU A 248 -17.79 0.44 12.21
C LEU A 248 -16.85 1.26 11.35
N VAL A 249 -17.07 2.58 11.29
CA VAL A 249 -16.35 3.50 10.40
C VAL A 249 -15.51 4.45 11.21
N GLY A 250 -14.19 4.41 11.02
CA GLY A 250 -13.22 5.35 11.61
C GLY A 250 -12.73 6.37 10.58
N LEU A 251 -12.72 7.66 10.97
CA LEU A 251 -12.35 8.80 10.14
C LEU A 251 -11.11 9.49 10.68
N ILE A 252 -10.23 9.96 9.76
CA ILE A 252 -8.94 10.56 10.08
C ILE A 252 -8.81 11.92 9.38
N GLY A 253 -8.16 12.89 10.07
CA GLY A 253 -7.84 14.19 9.50
C GLY A 253 -8.97 15.20 9.56
N LYS A 254 -8.65 16.44 9.15
CA LYS A 254 -9.54 17.61 9.29
C LYS A 254 -10.70 17.65 8.29
N HIS A 255 -10.60 16.89 7.21
CA HIS A 255 -11.65 16.85 6.18
C HIS A 255 -12.68 15.79 6.54
N ARG A 256 -13.62 16.18 7.40
CA ARG A 256 -14.77 15.36 7.74
C ARG A 256 -15.83 15.57 6.68
N SER A 257 -16.17 14.52 5.95
CA SER A 257 -17.44 14.50 5.23
C SER A 257 -18.48 13.93 6.18
N GLU A 258 -19.54 14.69 6.46
CA GLU A 258 -20.73 14.18 7.15
C GLU A 258 -21.50 13.20 6.26
N ASP A 259 -21.23 13.25 4.96
CA ASP A 259 -21.82 12.38 3.95
C ASP A 259 -20.85 11.26 3.59
N LEU A 260 -21.15 10.04 4.03
CA LEU A 260 -20.37 8.83 3.72
C LEU A 260 -20.19 8.60 2.21
N SER A 261 -21.04 9.16 1.37
CA SER A 261 -20.90 9.08 -0.10
C SER A 261 -19.68 9.82 -0.64
N ASP A 262 -19.08 10.74 0.11
CA ASP A 262 -17.91 11.49 -0.29
C ASP A 262 -16.59 10.74 -0.11
N PHE A 263 -16.56 9.61 0.59
CA PHE A 263 -15.35 8.82 0.82
C PHE A 263 -14.66 8.37 -0.47
N ASN A 264 -15.43 8.12 -1.51
CA ASN A 264 -14.92 7.66 -2.80
C ASN A 264 -14.87 8.76 -3.87
N ARG A 265 -15.14 10.01 -3.53
CA ARG A 265 -15.01 11.12 -4.50
C ARG A 265 -13.55 11.48 -4.68
N ILE A 266 -13.02 11.20 -5.86
CA ILE A 266 -11.73 11.73 -6.31
C ILE A 266 -11.91 13.24 -6.51
N ASP A 267 -11.24 14.05 -5.69
CA ASP A 267 -11.25 15.51 -5.84
C ASP A 267 -10.33 15.92 -6.99
N VAL A 268 -10.86 15.89 -8.21
CA VAL A 268 -10.16 16.20 -9.46
C VAL A 268 -9.62 17.65 -9.47
N LYS A 269 -10.19 18.54 -8.68
CA LYS A 269 -9.77 19.95 -8.62
C LYS A 269 -8.41 20.17 -7.95
N ARG A 270 -7.94 19.25 -7.11
CA ARG A 270 -6.62 19.34 -6.45
C ARG A 270 -5.46 18.74 -7.25
N GLN A 271 -5.76 18.02 -8.32
CA GLN A 271 -4.74 17.39 -9.17
C GLN A 271 -4.23 18.30 -10.31
N LEU A 272 -4.88 19.43 -10.54
CA LEU A 272 -4.59 20.34 -11.66
C LEU A 272 -3.99 21.70 -11.22
N SER A 273 -3.64 21.86 -9.95
CA SER A 273 -3.00 23.08 -9.43
C SER A 273 -1.57 22.86 -8.98
#